data_bbb543de5a789a9f6664a0193450e5bb
#
_entry.id   bbb543de5a789a9f6664a0193450e5bb
#
_cell.length_a   1.000
_cell.length_b   1.000
_cell.length_c   1.000
_cell.angle_alpha   90.00
_cell.angle_beta   90.00
_cell.angle_gamma   90.00
#
_symmetry.space_group_name_H-M   'P 1'
#
loop_
_entity.id
_entity.type
_entity.pdbx_description
1 polymer ?
#
loop_
_entity_poly.entity_id
_entity_poly.type
_entity_poly.pdbx_seq_one_letter_code
_entity_poly.pdbx_strand_id
1 'polypeptide(L)'
;MKRLYLFICILLLIITGVFAWEFTPAFDLNANLTYPYTSVDKELQKKLSGAVDTAGSFMINTDLLPQLWFIPTVTLNYASTAQPLNIDDERFLFSQWLDAYISYGVNYEINPGIWELRLRGFYRKDFSQQTQDEVVGKGLYDYADMGLYFENINIFSMGDMGNETAIGFKYTDRRFPNYKTLVSDPGVQELIGSNTNPNTYTKEKDSLSYNIYASDNIKWGSSNWFTNLEFSYEYTPYTEQKVIYLDGVLTDERRVDKYSRLTLEIPYYADDYSGISFGYGLTVKLTNQNYYDQLGTTEPEDDKYIKNYYNYLGHTLNFTIHYGIPDLLFKGQTTTAVIALMVEAVNYNTRYAKDREGFYKPDLQKDNNYTVSLDLKHSIFEWWEVSAKAAFTDYHSNMQYESFGLYNYSYFTAGLGSSVSF
;
A
#
# COMPACT_ATOMS: atom_id res chain seq x y z
N MET A 1 -11.24 2.82 -30.45
CA MET A 1 -11.79 2.57 -29.10
C MET A 1 -13.27 2.20 -29.12
N LYS A 2 -14.22 3.05 -29.56
CA LYS A 2 -15.67 2.73 -29.54
C LYS A 2 -16.04 1.39 -30.21
N ARG A 3 -15.38 1.01 -31.32
CA ARG A 3 -15.62 -0.27 -32.01
C ARG A 3 -15.10 -1.49 -31.25
N LEU A 4 -14.02 -1.33 -30.47
CA LEU A 4 -13.47 -2.40 -29.62
C LEU A 4 -14.39 -2.68 -28.43
N TYR A 5 -14.94 -1.63 -27.79
CA TYR A 5 -15.93 -1.78 -26.72
C TYR A 5 -17.21 -2.47 -27.21
N LEU A 6 -17.70 -2.08 -28.39
CA LEU A 6 -18.88 -2.71 -28.98
C LEU A 6 -18.61 -4.18 -29.31
N PHE A 7 -17.43 -4.51 -29.82
CA PHE A 7 -17.04 -5.89 -30.12
C PHE A 7 -16.91 -6.74 -28.84
N ILE A 8 -16.31 -6.20 -27.76
CA ILE A 8 -16.23 -6.86 -26.44
C ILE A 8 -17.63 -7.06 -25.84
N CYS A 9 -18.52 -6.04 -25.91
CA CYS A 9 -19.90 -6.17 -25.43
C CYS A 9 -20.70 -7.18 -26.24
N ILE A 10 -20.53 -7.24 -27.58
CA ILE A 10 -21.19 -8.22 -28.44
C ILE A 10 -20.62 -9.61 -28.17
N LEU A 11 -19.33 -9.77 -28.02
CA LEU A 11 -18.68 -11.02 -27.64
C LEU A 11 -19.20 -11.56 -26.31
N LEU A 12 -19.30 -10.69 -25.30
CA LEU A 12 -19.88 -10.99 -23.99
C LEU A 12 -21.35 -11.40 -24.12
N LEU A 13 -22.16 -10.69 -24.92
CA LEU A 13 -23.59 -11.03 -25.19
C LEU A 13 -23.77 -12.35 -25.94
N ILE A 14 -22.91 -12.66 -26.90
CA ILE A 14 -22.96 -13.93 -27.63
C ILE A 14 -22.58 -15.09 -26.70
N ILE A 15 -21.58 -14.91 -25.87
CA ILE A 15 -21.14 -15.91 -24.90
C ILE A 15 -22.22 -16.14 -23.83
N THR A 16 -22.95 -15.11 -23.39
CA THR A 16 -24.04 -15.24 -22.38
C THR A 16 -25.29 -15.93 -22.90
N GLY A 17 -25.50 -16.01 -24.23
CA GLY A 17 -26.71 -16.60 -24.81
C GLY A 17 -26.63 -18.11 -25.06
N VAL A 18 -25.47 -18.77 -24.94
CA VAL A 18 -25.26 -20.15 -25.39
C VAL A 18 -25.05 -21.16 -24.26
N PHE A 19 -24.75 -20.69 -23.01
CA PHE A 19 -24.43 -21.60 -21.91
C PHE A 19 -25.23 -21.25 -20.64
N ALA A 20 -25.60 -22.26 -19.89
CA ALA A 20 -26.02 -22.07 -18.48
C ALA A 20 -24.81 -21.61 -17.66
N TRP A 21 -24.83 -20.36 -17.23
CA TRP A 21 -23.75 -19.73 -16.46
C TRP A 21 -24.20 -19.58 -15.02
N GLU A 22 -23.39 -20.06 -14.12
CA GLU A 22 -23.55 -19.73 -12.71
C GLU A 22 -22.92 -18.35 -12.48
N PHE A 23 -23.72 -17.40 -12.03
CA PHE A 23 -23.31 -16.02 -11.81
C PHE A 23 -23.46 -15.68 -10.34
N THR A 24 -22.33 -15.45 -9.67
CA THR A 24 -22.32 -15.07 -8.26
C THR A 24 -21.72 -13.66 -8.14
N PRO A 25 -22.54 -12.62 -7.93
CA PRO A 25 -22.03 -11.28 -7.69
C PRO A 25 -21.53 -11.17 -6.24
N ALA A 26 -20.48 -10.39 -6.03
CA ALA A 26 -20.05 -9.90 -4.73
C ALA A 26 -19.84 -8.39 -4.80
N PHE A 27 -20.36 -7.66 -3.84
CA PHE A 27 -20.26 -6.22 -3.78
C PHE A 27 -19.95 -5.78 -2.36
N ASP A 28 -18.96 -4.91 -2.20
CA ASP A 28 -18.56 -4.31 -0.93
C ASP A 28 -18.54 -2.79 -1.07
N LEU A 29 -19.12 -2.10 -0.09
CA LEU A 29 -19.06 -0.66 0.06
C LEU A 29 -18.66 -0.32 1.48
N ASN A 30 -17.53 0.35 1.65
CA ASN A 30 -17.05 0.85 2.93
C ASN A 30 -16.99 2.37 2.90
N ALA A 31 -17.55 3.02 3.91
CA ALA A 31 -17.45 4.46 4.09
C ALA A 31 -16.89 4.74 5.50
N ASN A 32 -15.81 5.51 5.57
CA ASN A 32 -15.15 5.87 6.81
C ASN A 32 -15.02 7.39 6.90
N LEU A 33 -15.33 7.94 8.06
CA LEU A 33 -15.05 9.32 8.43
C LEU A 33 -14.04 9.32 9.58
N THR A 34 -12.88 9.89 9.36
CA THR A 34 -11.79 9.91 10.34
C THR A 34 -11.43 11.34 10.70
N TYR A 35 -11.28 11.60 11.97
CA TYR A 35 -10.79 12.84 12.52
C TYR A 35 -9.41 12.62 13.12
N PRO A 36 -8.32 12.93 12.40
CA PRO A 36 -6.97 12.86 12.92
C PRO A 36 -6.64 14.11 13.73
N TYR A 37 -5.94 13.91 14.80
CA TYR A 37 -5.45 14.93 15.71
C TYR A 37 -3.95 14.76 15.85
N THR A 38 -3.18 15.71 15.34
CA THR A 38 -1.71 15.66 15.35
C THR A 38 -1.17 16.74 16.28
N SER A 39 -0.24 16.36 17.17
CA SER A 39 0.56 17.29 17.96
C SER A 39 1.94 17.38 17.31
N VAL A 40 2.24 18.53 16.72
CA VAL A 40 3.56 18.88 16.22
C VAL A 40 3.96 20.15 16.92
N ASP A 41 5.08 20.14 17.67
CA ASP A 41 5.63 21.28 18.42
C ASP A 41 4.61 22.04 19.30
N LYS A 42 3.65 21.30 19.92
CA LYS A 42 2.56 21.81 20.75
C LYS A 42 1.43 22.55 19.99
N GLU A 43 1.51 22.67 18.68
CA GLU A 43 0.40 23.14 17.86
C GLU A 43 -0.44 21.96 17.38
N LEU A 44 -1.73 22.02 17.66
CA LEU A 44 -2.72 21.03 17.30
C LEU A 44 -3.14 21.21 15.84
N GLN A 45 -2.67 20.36 14.95
CA GLN A 45 -3.17 20.33 13.59
C GLN A 45 -4.39 19.41 13.51
N LYS A 46 -5.55 19.99 13.22
CA LYS A 46 -6.81 19.27 13.05
C LYS A 46 -7.01 18.94 11.59
N LYS A 47 -7.17 17.66 11.27
CA LYS A 47 -7.46 17.16 9.91
C LYS A 47 -8.79 16.44 9.92
N LEU A 48 -9.71 16.81 9.03
CA LEU A 48 -10.87 16.00 8.73
C LEU A 48 -10.56 15.19 7.47
N SER A 49 -10.71 13.87 7.53
CA SER A 49 -10.56 12.99 6.38
C SER A 49 -11.76 12.08 6.23
N GLY A 50 -12.16 11.84 4.99
CA GLY A 50 -13.17 10.87 4.63
C GLY A 50 -12.60 9.90 3.61
N ALA A 51 -12.98 8.62 3.71
CA ALA A 51 -12.65 7.61 2.73
C ALA A 51 -13.91 6.84 2.35
N VAL A 52 -14.06 6.55 1.07
CA VAL A 52 -15.09 5.67 0.52
C VAL A 52 -14.40 4.65 -0.37
N ASP A 53 -14.55 3.39 -0.03
CA ASP A 53 -14.01 2.27 -0.79
C ASP A 53 -15.16 1.42 -1.29
N THR A 54 -15.15 1.05 -2.56
CA THR A 54 -16.13 0.15 -3.14
C THR A 54 -15.44 -0.88 -4.02
N ALA A 55 -15.85 -2.13 -3.90
CA ALA A 55 -15.39 -3.22 -4.73
C ALA A 55 -16.59 -4.00 -5.27
N GLY A 56 -16.56 -4.35 -6.55
CA GLY A 56 -17.53 -5.24 -7.17
C GLY A 56 -16.79 -6.32 -7.95
N SER A 57 -17.16 -7.57 -7.74
CA SER A 57 -16.65 -8.71 -8.49
C SER A 57 -17.78 -9.63 -8.92
N PHE A 58 -17.53 -10.42 -9.96
CA PHE A 58 -18.43 -11.45 -10.42
C PHE A 58 -17.64 -12.74 -10.59
N MET A 59 -18.18 -13.84 -10.12
CA MET A 59 -17.66 -15.16 -10.46
C MET A 59 -18.57 -15.77 -11.49
N ILE A 60 -17.98 -16.23 -12.59
CA ILE A 60 -18.70 -16.83 -13.71
C ILE A 60 -18.11 -18.20 -13.96
N ASN A 61 -18.95 -19.24 -13.88
CA ASN A 61 -18.61 -20.61 -14.23
C ASN A 61 -19.57 -21.13 -15.31
N THR A 62 -19.17 -22.18 -16.01
CA THR A 62 -20.00 -22.83 -17.03
C THR A 62 -20.02 -24.34 -16.79
N ASP A 63 -21.16 -24.98 -17.07
CA ASP A 63 -21.31 -26.44 -16.99
C ASP A 63 -20.34 -27.22 -17.91
N LEU A 64 -19.83 -26.57 -18.97
CA LEU A 64 -18.88 -27.18 -19.90
C LEU A 64 -17.44 -27.25 -19.35
N LEU A 65 -17.08 -26.31 -18.44
CA LEU A 65 -15.78 -26.23 -17.82
C LEU A 65 -15.96 -25.91 -16.32
N PRO A 66 -16.50 -26.84 -15.53
CA PRO A 66 -16.84 -26.59 -14.13
C PRO A 66 -15.63 -26.24 -13.23
N GLN A 67 -14.42 -26.54 -13.72
CA GLN A 67 -13.17 -26.24 -13.03
C GLN A 67 -12.59 -24.86 -13.41
N LEU A 68 -13.22 -24.13 -14.35
CA LEU A 68 -12.73 -22.85 -14.86
C LEU A 68 -13.66 -21.73 -14.43
N TRP A 69 -13.11 -20.78 -13.66
CA TRP A 69 -13.81 -19.61 -13.17
C TRP A 69 -13.26 -18.34 -13.79
N PHE A 70 -14.13 -17.46 -14.26
CA PHE A 70 -13.79 -16.12 -14.73
C PHE A 70 -14.20 -15.10 -13.67
N ILE A 71 -13.26 -14.23 -13.26
CA ILE A 71 -13.46 -13.31 -12.14
C ILE A 71 -13.09 -11.88 -12.56
N PRO A 72 -13.97 -11.17 -13.25
CA PRO A 72 -13.82 -9.73 -13.43
C PRO A 72 -14.04 -9.00 -12.11
N THR A 73 -13.17 -8.04 -11.79
CA THR A 73 -13.25 -7.25 -10.56
C THR A 73 -13.07 -5.76 -10.90
N VAL A 74 -13.87 -4.92 -10.28
CA VAL A 74 -13.72 -3.46 -10.32
C VAL A 74 -13.65 -2.95 -8.90
N THR A 75 -12.64 -2.17 -8.58
CA THR A 75 -12.49 -1.52 -7.27
C THR A 75 -12.32 -0.03 -7.49
N LEU A 76 -13.00 0.77 -6.69
CA LEU A 76 -12.88 2.22 -6.68
C LEU A 76 -12.70 2.68 -5.22
N ASN A 77 -11.57 3.30 -4.95
CA ASN A 77 -11.24 3.82 -3.64
C ASN A 77 -11.08 5.34 -3.73
N TYR A 78 -11.75 6.06 -2.84
CA TYR A 78 -11.67 7.50 -2.76
C TYR A 78 -11.34 7.92 -1.34
N ALA A 79 -10.35 8.79 -1.18
CA ALA A 79 -10.04 9.40 0.10
C ALA A 79 -9.87 10.91 -0.06
N SER A 80 -10.33 11.67 0.91
CA SER A 80 -10.22 13.13 0.94
C SER A 80 -9.78 13.59 2.31
N THR A 81 -8.77 14.47 2.35
CA THR A 81 -8.27 15.09 3.59
C THR A 81 -8.20 16.59 3.38
N ALA A 82 -8.77 17.36 4.32
CA ALA A 82 -8.66 18.81 4.36
C ALA A 82 -7.87 19.22 5.62
N GLN A 83 -6.83 20.00 5.45
CA GLN A 83 -6.00 20.52 6.55
C GLN A 83 -5.85 22.03 6.40
N PRO A 84 -6.14 22.86 7.44
CA PRO A 84 -5.81 24.27 7.41
C PRO A 84 -4.28 24.45 7.32
N LEU A 85 -3.84 25.29 6.38
CA LEU A 85 -2.42 25.61 6.19
C LEU A 85 -1.86 26.49 7.30
N ASN A 86 -2.72 27.37 7.87
CA ASN A 86 -2.37 28.24 9.01
C ASN A 86 -3.65 28.61 9.75
N ILE A 87 -3.53 28.91 11.06
CA ILE A 87 -4.67 29.30 11.90
C ILE A 87 -5.26 30.65 11.44
N ASP A 88 -4.42 31.53 10.91
CA ASP A 88 -4.78 32.87 10.45
C ASP A 88 -5.08 32.96 8.94
N ASP A 89 -4.95 31.86 8.20
CA ASP A 89 -5.12 31.83 6.74
C ASP A 89 -6.31 30.92 6.42
N GLU A 90 -7.36 31.46 5.78
CA GLU A 90 -8.54 30.69 5.36
C GLU A 90 -8.23 29.62 4.29
N ARG A 91 -6.94 29.45 3.94
CA ARG A 91 -6.49 28.46 2.97
C ARG A 91 -6.34 27.09 3.63
N PHE A 92 -6.79 26.07 2.93
CA PHE A 92 -6.69 24.67 3.33
C PHE A 92 -5.75 23.94 2.37
N LEU A 93 -4.86 23.12 2.93
CA LEU A 93 -4.23 22.07 2.16
C LEU A 93 -5.27 20.98 1.96
N PHE A 94 -5.64 20.76 0.71
CA PHE A 94 -6.62 19.77 0.33
C PHE A 94 -5.92 18.65 -0.42
N SER A 95 -6.07 17.43 0.06
CA SER A 95 -5.55 16.26 -0.61
C SER A 95 -6.71 15.33 -0.94
N GLN A 96 -6.86 14.99 -2.20
CA GLN A 96 -7.78 13.96 -2.67
C GLN A 96 -6.99 12.86 -3.38
N TRP A 97 -7.45 11.65 -3.18
CA TRP A 97 -6.89 10.49 -3.82
C TRP A 97 -8.01 9.61 -4.36
N LEU A 98 -7.92 9.25 -5.61
CA LEU A 98 -8.85 8.36 -6.28
C LEU A 98 -8.06 7.24 -6.95
N ASP A 99 -8.29 6.02 -6.54
CA ASP A 99 -7.73 4.82 -7.14
C ASP A 99 -8.83 4.02 -7.82
N ALA A 100 -8.66 3.76 -9.11
CA ALA A 100 -9.52 2.92 -9.91
C ALA A 100 -8.74 1.69 -10.37
N TYR A 101 -9.21 0.51 -9.97
CA TYR A 101 -8.60 -0.77 -10.30
C TYR A 101 -9.61 -1.65 -11.04
N ILE A 102 -9.18 -2.21 -12.15
CA ILE A 102 -9.95 -3.18 -12.93
C ILE A 102 -9.07 -4.39 -13.15
N SER A 103 -9.58 -5.58 -12.87
CA SER A 103 -8.88 -6.81 -13.17
C SER A 103 -9.80 -7.82 -13.87
N TYR A 104 -9.16 -8.72 -14.58
CA TYR A 104 -9.81 -9.89 -15.17
C TYR A 104 -9.01 -11.12 -14.77
N GLY A 105 -9.62 -11.98 -13.97
CA GLY A 105 -9.02 -13.20 -13.45
C GLY A 105 -9.58 -14.45 -14.10
N VAL A 106 -8.74 -15.46 -14.19
CA VAL A 106 -9.09 -16.82 -14.55
C VAL A 106 -8.52 -17.74 -13.48
N ASN A 107 -9.39 -18.48 -12.81
CA ASN A 107 -9.01 -19.52 -11.87
C ASN A 107 -9.33 -20.88 -12.47
N TYR A 108 -8.35 -21.79 -12.46
CA TYR A 108 -8.51 -23.14 -12.95
C TYR A 108 -8.16 -24.15 -11.86
N GLU A 109 -9.14 -24.93 -11.43
CA GLU A 109 -8.95 -26.00 -10.46
C GLU A 109 -8.47 -27.27 -11.18
N ILE A 110 -7.16 -27.58 -11.08
CA ILE A 110 -6.60 -28.82 -11.66
C ILE A 110 -7.14 -30.03 -10.89
N ASN A 111 -7.21 -29.91 -9.57
CA ASN A 111 -7.86 -30.89 -8.70
C ASN A 111 -8.72 -30.12 -7.70
N PRO A 112 -10.07 -30.18 -7.82
CA PRO A 112 -10.96 -29.39 -6.99
C PRO A 112 -10.66 -29.48 -5.48
N GLY A 113 -10.50 -28.30 -4.87
CA GLY A 113 -10.17 -28.16 -3.45
C GLY A 113 -8.75 -28.57 -3.03
N ILE A 114 -7.87 -28.90 -3.99
CA ILE A 114 -6.49 -29.32 -3.72
C ILE A 114 -5.46 -28.50 -4.50
N TRP A 115 -5.72 -28.24 -5.78
CA TRP A 115 -4.76 -27.59 -6.65
C TRP A 115 -5.43 -26.61 -7.60
N GLU A 116 -5.07 -25.33 -7.48
CA GLU A 116 -5.63 -24.24 -8.26
C GLU A 116 -4.52 -23.41 -8.91
N LEU A 117 -4.73 -23.01 -10.16
CA LEU A 117 -3.95 -22.00 -10.86
C LEU A 117 -4.79 -20.74 -11.05
N ARG A 118 -4.21 -19.60 -10.72
CA ARG A 118 -4.81 -18.26 -10.91
C ARG A 118 -3.98 -17.44 -11.87
N LEU A 119 -4.63 -16.89 -12.88
CA LEU A 119 -4.04 -15.91 -13.78
C LEU A 119 -4.91 -14.66 -13.76
N ARG A 120 -4.30 -13.48 -13.58
CA ARG A 120 -5.03 -12.23 -13.54
C ARG A 120 -4.28 -11.14 -14.29
N GLY A 121 -4.96 -10.49 -15.24
CA GLY A 121 -4.53 -9.23 -15.81
C GLY A 121 -5.18 -8.06 -15.08
N PHE A 122 -4.48 -6.96 -14.86
CA PHE A 122 -5.03 -5.79 -14.19
C PHE A 122 -4.56 -4.48 -14.82
N TYR A 123 -5.41 -3.48 -14.62
CA TYR A 123 -5.11 -2.07 -14.88
C TYR A 123 -5.55 -1.26 -13.66
N ARG A 124 -4.68 -0.38 -13.18
CA ARG A 124 -4.93 0.53 -12.07
C ARG A 124 -4.61 1.94 -12.51
N LYS A 125 -5.41 2.88 -12.08
CA LYS A 125 -5.12 4.30 -12.25
C LYS A 125 -5.31 5.02 -10.93
N ASP A 126 -4.27 5.72 -10.53
CA ASP A 126 -4.22 6.52 -9.31
C ASP A 126 -4.17 7.99 -9.68
N PHE A 127 -5.03 8.79 -9.04
CA PHE A 127 -5.08 10.23 -9.18
C PHE A 127 -4.87 10.85 -7.80
N SER A 128 -3.89 11.72 -7.70
CA SER A 128 -3.58 12.44 -6.48
C SER A 128 -3.70 13.95 -6.75
N GLN A 129 -4.52 14.61 -5.97
CA GLN A 129 -4.63 16.06 -5.96
C GLN A 129 -4.10 16.58 -4.61
N GLN A 130 -3.06 17.39 -4.63
CA GLN A 130 -2.41 17.89 -3.42
C GLN A 130 -2.84 19.33 -3.06
N THR A 131 -3.40 20.07 -4.02
CA THR A 131 -3.89 21.43 -3.83
C THR A 131 -5.24 21.62 -4.50
N GLN A 132 -6.03 22.60 -4.04
CA GLN A 132 -7.35 22.90 -4.63
C GLN A 132 -7.28 23.34 -6.10
N ASP A 133 -6.16 23.93 -6.51
CA ASP A 133 -5.97 24.44 -7.88
C ASP A 133 -5.50 23.36 -8.86
N GLU A 134 -5.12 22.20 -8.35
CA GLU A 134 -4.64 21.09 -9.16
C GLU A 134 -5.81 20.36 -9.82
N VAL A 135 -5.72 20.16 -11.13
CA VAL A 135 -6.79 19.48 -11.88
C VAL A 135 -6.62 17.98 -11.74
N VAL A 136 -7.69 17.27 -11.35
CA VAL A 136 -7.72 15.80 -11.28
C VAL A 136 -7.24 15.19 -12.60
N GLY A 137 -6.30 14.27 -12.52
CA GLY A 137 -5.69 13.62 -13.68
C GLY A 137 -4.53 14.40 -14.32
N LYS A 138 -4.12 15.51 -13.69
CA LYS A 138 -2.90 16.27 -14.06
C LYS A 138 -1.91 16.38 -12.90
N GLY A 139 -2.15 15.68 -11.81
CA GLY A 139 -1.25 15.62 -10.65
C GLY A 139 0.13 15.08 -11.04
N LEU A 140 1.16 15.67 -10.46
CA LEU A 140 2.56 15.30 -10.75
C LEU A 140 2.84 13.82 -10.43
N TYR A 141 2.16 13.27 -9.43
CA TYR A 141 2.32 11.91 -8.95
C TYR A 141 1.21 10.95 -9.39
N ASP A 142 0.32 11.40 -10.29
CA ASP A 142 -0.65 10.50 -10.92
C ASP A 142 0.08 9.37 -11.64
N TYR A 143 -0.36 8.13 -11.43
CA TYR A 143 0.25 7.01 -12.12
C TYR A 143 -0.80 6.05 -12.69
N ALA A 144 -0.36 5.23 -13.63
CA ALA A 144 -1.10 4.09 -14.13
C ALA A 144 -0.22 2.85 -14.03
N ASP A 145 -0.79 1.77 -13.51
CA ASP A 145 -0.19 0.44 -13.48
C ASP A 145 -0.92 -0.47 -14.47
N MET A 146 -0.17 -1.30 -15.17
CA MET A 146 -0.67 -2.41 -15.95
C MET A 146 0.16 -3.63 -15.67
N GLY A 147 -0.46 -4.78 -15.46
CA GLY A 147 0.32 -5.95 -15.10
C GLY A 147 -0.40 -7.26 -15.22
N LEU A 148 0.37 -8.29 -14.92
CA LEU A 148 -0.06 -9.69 -14.89
C LEU A 148 0.32 -10.28 -13.53
N TYR A 149 -0.53 -11.16 -13.05
CA TYR A 149 -0.37 -11.90 -11.82
C TYR A 149 -0.64 -13.37 -12.10
N PHE A 150 0.25 -14.23 -11.65
CA PHE A 150 0.09 -15.68 -11.70
C PHE A 150 0.31 -16.26 -10.31
N GLU A 151 -0.52 -17.21 -9.92
CA GLU A 151 -0.44 -17.90 -8.64
C GLU A 151 -0.77 -19.37 -8.81
N ASN A 152 -0.02 -20.20 -8.11
CA ASN A 152 -0.26 -21.62 -7.95
C ASN A 152 -0.54 -21.91 -6.49
N ILE A 153 -1.70 -22.47 -6.19
CA ILE A 153 -2.16 -22.78 -4.85
C ILE A 153 -2.29 -24.29 -4.69
N ASN A 154 -1.76 -24.83 -3.60
CA ASN A 154 -1.87 -26.22 -3.25
C ASN A 154 -2.39 -26.37 -1.83
N ILE A 155 -3.43 -27.17 -1.65
CA ILE A 155 -4.02 -27.51 -0.35
C ILE A 155 -3.72 -28.97 -0.09
N PHE A 156 -3.06 -29.26 1.01
CA PHE A 156 -2.68 -30.63 1.37
C PHE A 156 -2.65 -30.81 2.89
N SER A 157 -2.66 -32.05 3.32
CA SER A 157 -2.55 -32.39 4.74
C SER A 157 -1.29 -33.17 5.02
N MET A 158 -0.58 -32.82 6.09
CA MET A 158 0.56 -33.56 6.63
C MET A 158 0.19 -34.10 8.02
N GLY A 159 -0.26 -35.36 8.08
CA GLY A 159 -0.87 -35.92 9.29
C GLY A 159 -2.17 -35.16 9.62
N ASP A 160 -2.25 -34.61 10.85
CA ASP A 160 -3.41 -33.83 11.32
C ASP A 160 -3.32 -32.33 10.93
N MET A 161 -2.22 -31.88 10.32
CA MET A 161 -2.05 -30.49 9.93
C MET A 161 -2.61 -30.23 8.52
N GLY A 162 -3.45 -29.21 8.38
CA GLY A 162 -3.88 -28.69 7.09
C GLY A 162 -2.94 -27.58 6.62
N ASN A 163 -2.53 -27.63 5.35
CA ASN A 163 -1.65 -26.61 4.75
C ASN A 163 -2.28 -26.08 3.47
N GLU A 164 -2.18 -24.76 3.28
CA GLU A 164 -2.46 -24.08 2.02
C GLU A 164 -1.21 -23.29 1.62
N THR A 165 -0.51 -23.77 0.61
CA THR A 165 0.71 -23.13 0.10
C THR A 165 0.40 -22.44 -1.22
N ALA A 166 0.80 -21.17 -1.35
CA ALA A 166 0.74 -20.44 -2.60
C ALA A 166 2.13 -19.97 -3.04
N ILE A 167 2.40 -20.06 -4.34
CA ILE A 167 3.59 -19.49 -4.97
C ILE A 167 3.11 -18.66 -6.15
N GLY A 168 3.55 -17.41 -6.22
CA GLY A 168 3.10 -16.51 -7.26
C GLY A 168 4.18 -15.60 -7.82
N PHE A 169 3.84 -15.02 -8.96
CA PHE A 169 4.62 -14.05 -9.67
C PHE A 169 3.72 -12.90 -10.12
N LYS A 170 4.18 -11.66 -9.90
CA LYS A 170 3.49 -10.45 -10.35
C LYS A 170 4.45 -9.57 -11.16
N TYR A 171 4.02 -9.18 -12.34
CA TYR A 171 4.65 -8.17 -13.17
C TYR A 171 3.80 -6.90 -13.16
N THR A 172 4.43 -5.73 -13.00
CA THR A 172 3.76 -4.42 -13.06
C THR A 172 4.60 -3.45 -13.88
N ASP A 173 3.98 -2.82 -14.85
CA ASP A 173 4.51 -1.64 -15.57
C ASP A 173 3.82 -0.40 -14.99
N ARG A 174 4.58 0.45 -14.28
CA ARG A 174 4.11 1.69 -13.66
C ARG A 174 4.57 2.89 -14.45
N ARG A 175 3.63 3.77 -14.80
CA ARG A 175 3.87 4.98 -15.57
C ARG A 175 3.33 6.20 -14.86
N PHE A 176 4.13 7.27 -14.83
CA PHE A 176 3.79 8.57 -14.29
C PHE A 176 3.66 9.60 -15.43
N PRO A 177 2.50 9.72 -16.08
CA PRO A 177 2.36 10.47 -17.33
C PRO A 177 2.61 11.97 -17.17
N ASN A 178 2.40 12.51 -15.97
CA ASN A 178 2.51 13.94 -15.69
C ASN A 178 3.81 14.30 -14.95
N TYR A 179 4.62 13.31 -14.56
CA TYR A 179 5.81 13.57 -13.76
C TYR A 179 6.85 14.37 -14.54
N LYS A 180 7.30 15.46 -13.91
CA LYS A 180 8.41 16.30 -14.38
C LYS A 180 9.26 16.65 -13.18
N THR A 181 10.58 16.54 -13.32
CA THR A 181 11.47 17.06 -12.28
C THR A 181 11.55 18.60 -12.39
N LEU A 182 11.89 19.26 -11.29
CA LEU A 182 12.14 20.72 -11.30
C LEU A 182 13.21 21.09 -12.31
N VAL A 183 14.17 20.20 -12.58
CA VAL A 183 15.23 20.39 -13.60
C VAL A 183 14.67 20.37 -15.01
N SER A 184 13.50 19.78 -15.25
CA SER A 184 12.85 19.79 -16.56
C SER A 184 11.99 21.04 -16.79
N ASP A 185 11.79 21.90 -15.77
CA ASP A 185 11.11 23.18 -15.93
C ASP A 185 12.01 24.15 -16.77
N PRO A 186 11.47 24.71 -17.86
CA PRO A 186 12.26 25.62 -18.71
C PRO A 186 12.84 26.82 -17.97
N GLY A 187 12.15 27.37 -16.98
CA GLY A 187 12.63 28.48 -16.18
C GLY A 187 13.80 28.11 -15.26
N VAL A 188 13.76 26.90 -14.69
CA VAL A 188 14.87 26.37 -13.85
C VAL A 188 16.07 26.04 -14.74
N GLN A 189 15.88 25.48 -15.93
CA GLN A 189 16.95 25.21 -16.88
C GLN A 189 17.70 26.47 -17.34
N GLU A 190 16.96 27.56 -17.53
CA GLU A 190 17.57 28.87 -17.86
C GLU A 190 18.44 29.37 -16.70
N LEU A 191 17.98 29.22 -15.45
CA LEU A 191 18.71 29.61 -14.24
C LEU A 191 20.00 28.82 -14.02
N ILE A 192 20.01 27.53 -14.30
CA ILE A 192 21.19 26.67 -14.12
C ILE A 192 22.08 26.61 -15.35
N GLY A 193 21.74 27.30 -16.44
CA GLY A 193 22.52 27.32 -17.68
C GLY A 193 22.64 25.97 -18.38
N SER A 194 21.75 25.04 -18.06
CA SER A 194 21.78 23.68 -18.60
C SER A 194 21.05 23.59 -19.94
N ASN A 195 21.76 23.16 -20.99
CA ASN A 195 21.19 22.84 -22.30
C ASN A 195 20.56 21.43 -22.34
N THR A 196 20.13 20.90 -21.19
CA THR A 196 19.50 19.56 -21.11
C THR A 196 18.12 19.59 -21.76
N ASN A 197 17.85 18.58 -22.60
CA ASN A 197 16.55 18.42 -23.26
C ASN A 197 15.46 18.21 -22.19
N PRO A 198 14.44 19.09 -22.08
CA PRO A 198 13.40 18.98 -21.05
C PRO A 198 12.64 17.65 -21.07
N ASN A 199 12.62 16.95 -22.20
CA ASN A 199 11.99 15.62 -22.31
C ASN A 199 12.78 14.48 -21.66
N THR A 200 14.03 14.73 -21.24
CA THR A 200 14.92 13.68 -20.72
C THR A 200 14.54 13.27 -19.28
N TYR A 201 13.79 14.08 -18.54
CA TYR A 201 13.50 13.87 -17.12
C TYR A 201 12.01 13.59 -16.82
N THR A 202 11.18 13.40 -17.84
CA THR A 202 9.73 13.23 -17.67
C THR A 202 9.33 11.81 -17.26
N LYS A 203 10.23 10.81 -17.34
CA LYS A 203 9.94 9.38 -17.07
C LYS A 203 10.77 8.80 -15.93
N GLU A 204 11.34 9.66 -15.09
CA GLU A 204 12.22 9.18 -14.02
C GLU A 204 11.53 8.30 -12.99
N LYS A 205 10.22 8.48 -12.79
CA LYS A 205 9.43 7.66 -11.88
C LYS A 205 8.92 6.37 -12.51
N ASP A 206 8.93 6.29 -13.86
CA ASP A 206 8.47 5.09 -14.56
C ASP A 206 9.33 3.89 -14.19
N SER A 207 8.69 2.79 -13.87
CA SER A 207 9.37 1.58 -13.40
C SER A 207 8.65 0.31 -13.82
N LEU A 208 9.42 -0.76 -13.88
CA LEU A 208 8.92 -2.12 -14.01
C LEU A 208 9.12 -2.83 -12.68
N SER A 209 8.14 -3.57 -12.21
CA SER A 209 8.27 -4.36 -10.99
C SER A 209 8.04 -5.84 -11.30
N TYR A 210 8.95 -6.67 -10.78
CA TYR A 210 8.89 -8.13 -10.84
C TYR A 210 8.86 -8.63 -9.41
N ASN A 211 7.74 -9.18 -8.98
CA ASN A 211 7.55 -9.67 -7.63
C ASN A 211 7.34 -11.19 -7.66
N ILE A 212 8.11 -11.93 -6.88
CA ILE A 212 7.93 -13.35 -6.58
C ILE A 212 7.52 -13.44 -5.13
N TYR A 213 6.50 -14.22 -4.82
CA TYR A 213 6.09 -14.45 -3.45
C TYR A 213 5.73 -15.91 -3.22
N ALA A 214 5.81 -16.30 -1.96
CA ALA A 214 5.34 -17.58 -1.46
C ALA A 214 4.64 -17.36 -0.13
N SER A 215 3.54 -18.05 0.09
CA SER A 215 2.85 -18.08 1.38
C SER A 215 2.50 -19.51 1.78
N ASP A 216 2.42 -19.75 3.09
CA ASP A 216 1.97 -21.00 3.66
C ASP A 216 1.07 -20.72 4.87
N ASN A 217 -0.16 -21.21 4.80
CA ASN A 217 -1.15 -21.13 5.87
C ASN A 217 -1.30 -22.51 6.50
N ILE A 218 -0.86 -22.66 7.73
CA ILE A 218 -0.83 -23.94 8.44
C ILE A 218 -1.89 -23.92 9.54
N LYS A 219 -2.80 -24.88 9.52
CA LYS A 219 -3.70 -25.18 10.62
C LYS A 219 -3.13 -26.35 11.43
N TRP A 220 -2.88 -26.14 12.72
CA TRP A 220 -2.24 -27.12 13.59
C TRP A 220 -3.24 -28.14 14.13
N GLY A 221 -3.50 -29.21 13.38
CA GLY A 221 -4.36 -30.31 13.77
C GLY A 221 -5.77 -29.87 14.12
N SER A 222 -6.33 -30.41 15.20
CA SER A 222 -7.59 -30.00 15.76
C SER A 222 -7.51 -28.76 16.68
N SER A 223 -6.32 -28.17 16.80
CA SER A 223 -6.13 -26.98 17.62
C SER A 223 -6.69 -25.73 16.92
N ASN A 224 -6.91 -24.68 17.70
CA ASN A 224 -7.32 -23.37 17.19
C ASN A 224 -6.13 -22.48 16.84
N TRP A 225 -4.92 -23.03 16.73
CA TRP A 225 -3.73 -22.34 16.31
C TRP A 225 -3.53 -22.44 14.81
N PHE A 226 -3.06 -21.34 14.25
CA PHE A 226 -2.66 -21.24 12.85
C PHE A 226 -1.25 -20.63 12.78
N THR A 227 -0.62 -20.78 11.65
CA THR A 227 0.63 -20.07 11.30
C THR A 227 0.50 -19.61 9.86
N ASN A 228 0.66 -18.30 9.64
CA ASN A 228 0.71 -17.71 8.33
C ASN A 228 2.14 -17.24 8.09
N LEU A 229 2.79 -17.78 7.09
CA LEU A 229 4.14 -17.41 6.67
C LEU A 229 4.08 -16.85 5.26
N GLU A 230 4.63 -15.66 5.05
CA GLU A 230 4.71 -15.05 3.73
C GLU A 230 6.14 -14.57 3.47
N PHE A 231 6.61 -14.83 2.27
CA PHE A 231 7.86 -14.29 1.75
C PHE A 231 7.59 -13.61 0.41
N SER A 232 8.19 -12.43 0.19
CA SER A 232 8.17 -11.78 -1.12
C SER A 232 9.52 -11.16 -1.45
N TYR A 233 9.87 -11.20 -2.73
CA TYR A 233 11.01 -10.51 -3.29
C TYR A 233 10.56 -9.71 -4.51
N GLU A 234 10.82 -8.41 -4.48
CA GLU A 234 10.49 -7.47 -5.55
C GLU A 234 11.77 -6.85 -6.12
N TYR A 235 11.90 -6.90 -7.41
CA TYR A 235 12.95 -6.27 -8.20
C TYR A 235 12.34 -5.18 -9.07
N THR A 236 12.72 -3.90 -8.85
CA THR A 236 12.12 -2.74 -9.50
C THR A 236 13.18 -1.88 -10.19
N PRO A 237 13.50 -2.17 -11.48
CA PRO A 237 14.30 -1.28 -12.30
C PRO A 237 13.48 -0.07 -12.75
N TYR A 238 14.06 1.12 -12.61
CA TYR A 238 13.52 2.37 -13.16
C TYR A 238 13.90 2.51 -14.63
N THR A 239 12.98 3.01 -15.46
CA THR A 239 13.21 3.08 -16.91
C THR A 239 14.20 4.15 -17.30
N GLU A 240 14.19 5.29 -16.60
CA GLU A 240 15.05 6.45 -16.93
C GLU A 240 15.75 7.09 -15.74
N GLN A 241 15.32 6.81 -14.50
CA GLN A 241 15.98 7.38 -13.33
C GLN A 241 17.43 6.89 -13.23
N LYS A 242 18.36 7.83 -13.25
CA LYS A 242 19.80 7.56 -13.18
C LYS A 242 20.30 7.64 -11.74
N VAL A 243 21.39 6.94 -11.48
CA VAL A 243 22.09 6.96 -10.20
C VAL A 243 22.95 8.22 -10.10
N ILE A 244 22.99 8.85 -8.93
CA ILE A 244 23.79 10.03 -8.62
C ILE A 244 25.22 9.59 -8.31
N TYR A 245 26.22 10.30 -8.88
CA TYR A 245 27.66 10.09 -8.63
C TYR A 245 28.22 11.06 -7.58
N LEU A 246 29.52 10.90 -7.25
CA LEU A 246 30.22 11.62 -6.17
C LEU A 246 30.16 13.15 -6.25
N ASP A 247 30.06 13.70 -7.44
CA ASP A 247 29.99 15.14 -7.72
C ASP A 247 28.57 15.67 -7.91
N GLY A 248 27.54 14.84 -7.60
CA GLY A 248 26.14 15.16 -7.82
C GLY A 248 25.66 14.97 -9.25
N VAL A 249 26.54 14.61 -10.18
CA VAL A 249 26.21 14.35 -11.59
C VAL A 249 25.51 13.00 -11.74
N LEU A 250 24.58 12.89 -12.69
CA LEU A 250 23.90 11.65 -13.01
C LEU A 250 24.80 10.72 -13.82
N THR A 251 24.89 9.46 -13.41
CA THR A 251 25.61 8.41 -14.16
C THR A 251 24.77 7.89 -15.32
N ASP A 252 25.32 6.97 -16.13
CA ASP A 252 24.55 6.22 -17.11
C ASP A 252 23.85 4.99 -16.49
N GLU A 253 24.18 4.63 -15.25
CA GLU A 253 23.56 3.54 -14.52
C GLU A 253 22.14 3.94 -14.11
N ARG A 254 21.17 3.02 -14.31
CA ARG A 254 19.78 3.22 -13.89
C ARG A 254 19.58 2.78 -12.47
N ARG A 255 18.66 3.46 -11.79
CA ARG A 255 18.21 3.07 -10.46
C ARG A 255 17.52 1.73 -10.47
N VAL A 256 17.84 0.92 -9.48
CA VAL A 256 17.21 -0.37 -9.19
C VAL A 256 16.92 -0.44 -7.70
N ASP A 257 15.67 -0.71 -7.36
CA ASP A 257 15.26 -1.01 -5.99
C ASP A 257 14.96 -2.50 -5.85
N LYS A 258 15.34 -3.10 -4.73
CA LYS A 258 15.08 -4.49 -4.35
C LYS A 258 14.46 -4.52 -2.96
N TYR A 259 13.33 -5.20 -2.85
CA TYR A 259 12.66 -5.41 -1.58
C TYR A 259 12.56 -6.90 -1.28
N SER A 260 12.95 -7.30 -0.08
CA SER A 260 12.65 -8.62 0.46
C SER A 260 11.80 -8.43 1.70
N ARG A 261 10.70 -9.13 1.80
CA ARG A 261 9.81 -9.11 2.96
C ARG A 261 9.52 -10.53 3.41
N LEU A 262 9.62 -10.75 4.73
CA LEU A 262 9.20 -11.96 5.40
C LEU A 262 8.18 -11.56 6.46
N THR A 263 7.03 -12.21 6.48
CA THR A 263 5.99 -12.01 7.50
C THR A 263 5.65 -13.36 8.11
N LEU A 264 5.62 -13.41 9.43
CA LEU A 264 5.14 -14.54 10.22
C LEU A 264 4.00 -14.04 11.09
N GLU A 265 2.87 -14.71 11.06
CA GLU A 265 1.74 -14.46 11.94
C GLU A 265 1.28 -15.77 12.59
N ILE A 266 0.98 -15.73 13.88
CA ILE A 266 0.54 -16.89 14.67
C ILE A 266 -0.78 -16.52 15.37
N PRO A 267 -1.93 -16.66 14.69
CA PRO A 267 -3.23 -16.46 15.29
C PRO A 267 -3.70 -17.68 16.08
N TYR A 268 -4.43 -17.40 17.15
CA TYR A 268 -5.20 -18.36 17.94
C TYR A 268 -6.64 -17.86 18.09
N TYR A 269 -7.61 -18.70 17.77
CA TYR A 269 -9.03 -18.38 17.90
C TYR A 269 -9.64 -19.25 19.01
N ALA A 270 -10.09 -18.62 20.10
CA ALA A 270 -10.78 -19.31 21.17
C ALA A 270 -12.21 -19.70 20.74
N ASP A 271 -12.86 -18.80 19.99
CA ASP A 271 -14.17 -18.94 19.36
C ASP A 271 -14.26 -18.04 18.12
N ASP A 272 -15.45 -17.92 17.51
CA ASP A 272 -15.68 -17.11 16.30
C ASP A 272 -15.45 -15.60 16.50
N TYR A 273 -15.43 -15.12 17.75
CA TYR A 273 -15.33 -13.70 18.09
C TYR A 273 -14.09 -13.36 18.92
N SER A 274 -13.43 -14.38 19.48
CA SER A 274 -12.36 -14.18 20.47
C SER A 274 -11.08 -14.89 20.04
N GLY A 275 -9.97 -14.16 20.10
CA GLY A 275 -8.69 -14.69 19.71
C GLY A 275 -7.55 -13.71 19.99
N ILE A 276 -6.33 -14.21 19.78
CA ILE A 276 -5.10 -13.44 19.85
C ILE A 276 -4.25 -13.73 18.63
N SER A 277 -3.47 -12.76 18.18
CA SER A 277 -2.48 -12.97 17.12
C SER A 277 -1.18 -12.29 17.47
N PHE A 278 -0.08 -12.94 17.17
CA PHE A 278 1.27 -12.38 17.22
C PHE A 278 1.86 -12.39 15.81
N GLY A 279 2.37 -11.25 15.37
CA GLY A 279 2.99 -11.08 14.06
C GLY A 279 4.41 -10.54 14.14
N TYR A 280 5.27 -11.01 13.24
CA TYR A 280 6.60 -10.47 13.01
C TYR A 280 6.83 -10.25 11.53
N GLY A 281 7.31 -9.06 11.18
CA GLY A 281 7.71 -8.69 9.83
C GLY A 281 9.18 -8.30 9.75
N LEU A 282 9.86 -8.76 8.71
CA LEU A 282 11.20 -8.35 8.35
C LEU A 282 11.19 -7.77 6.94
N THR A 283 11.69 -6.55 6.78
CA THR A 283 11.81 -5.89 5.47
C THR A 283 13.25 -5.50 5.22
N VAL A 284 13.79 -5.90 4.07
CA VAL A 284 15.11 -5.47 3.60
C VAL A 284 14.92 -4.68 2.31
N LYS A 285 15.32 -3.43 2.32
CA LYS A 285 15.38 -2.60 1.11
C LYS A 285 16.83 -2.37 0.71
N LEU A 286 17.15 -2.68 -0.55
CA LEU A 286 18.42 -2.41 -1.17
C LEU A 286 18.19 -1.59 -2.45
N THR A 287 18.99 -0.56 -2.64
CA THR A 287 18.98 0.28 -3.84
C THR A 287 20.39 0.65 -4.22
N ASN A 288 20.65 0.85 -5.52
CA ASN A 288 21.90 1.44 -5.99
C ASN A 288 21.85 2.98 -6.03
N GLN A 289 20.71 3.60 -5.62
CA GLN A 289 20.59 5.05 -5.62
C GLN A 289 21.37 5.67 -4.47
N ASN A 290 22.11 6.71 -4.81
CA ASN A 290 22.88 7.48 -3.89
C ASN A 290 22.19 8.82 -3.59
N TYR A 291 22.73 9.54 -2.64
CA TYR A 291 22.27 10.87 -2.28
C TYR A 291 23.47 11.82 -2.23
N TYR A 292 23.29 12.98 -2.82
CA TYR A 292 24.26 14.07 -2.78
C TYR A 292 23.60 15.26 -2.10
N ASP A 293 24.19 15.69 -0.99
CA ASP A 293 23.70 16.79 -0.17
C ASP A 293 24.58 18.01 -0.34
N GLN A 294 24.02 19.00 -0.98
CA GLN A 294 24.64 20.31 -1.11
C GLN A 294 24.28 21.13 0.15
N LEU A 295 25.21 21.24 1.09
CA LEU A 295 24.95 21.89 2.39
C LEU A 295 24.77 23.41 2.31
N GLY A 296 24.69 23.96 1.09
CA GLY A 296 24.38 25.39 0.88
C GLY A 296 25.47 26.35 1.34
N THR A 297 26.62 25.83 1.74
CA THR A 297 27.81 26.61 2.01
C THR A 297 28.54 26.90 0.70
N THR A 298 29.29 28.01 0.65
CA THR A 298 30.12 28.36 -0.51
C THR A 298 31.34 27.45 -0.68
N GLU A 299 31.56 26.53 0.28
CA GLU A 299 32.69 25.63 0.31
C GLU A 299 32.25 24.23 -0.16
N PRO A 300 32.68 23.75 -1.34
CA PRO A 300 32.35 22.41 -1.87
C PRO A 300 32.83 21.26 -0.97
N GLU A 301 33.75 21.52 -0.05
CA GLU A 301 34.26 20.53 0.91
C GLU A 301 33.21 20.07 1.93
N ASP A 302 32.13 20.84 2.12
CA ASP A 302 31.02 20.51 3.00
C ASP A 302 29.96 19.62 2.34
N ASP A 303 29.99 19.48 1.03
CA ASP A 303 29.07 18.63 0.31
C ASP A 303 29.29 17.15 0.67
N LYS A 304 28.21 16.43 0.88
CA LYS A 304 28.25 15.03 1.31
C LYS A 304 27.60 14.08 0.33
N TYR A 305 28.40 13.15 -0.14
CA TYR A 305 27.91 12.02 -0.93
C TYR A 305 27.70 10.80 -0.03
N ILE A 306 26.50 10.19 -0.13
CA ILE A 306 26.14 9.00 0.63
C ILE A 306 25.69 7.92 -0.34
N LYS A 307 26.51 6.87 -0.44
CA LYS A 307 26.21 5.72 -1.30
C LYS A 307 25.07 4.88 -0.71
N ASN A 308 24.18 4.38 -1.60
CA ASN A 308 23.10 3.48 -1.22
C ASN A 308 22.19 4.07 -0.10
N TYR A 309 21.91 5.37 -0.17
CA TYR A 309 21.27 6.16 0.86
C TYR A 309 19.93 5.60 1.35
N TYR A 310 19.19 4.91 0.49
CA TYR A 310 17.85 4.40 0.79
C TYR A 310 17.83 2.95 1.29
N ASN A 311 19.00 2.36 1.58
CA ASN A 311 19.09 1.01 2.12
C ASN A 311 18.70 0.97 3.59
N TYR A 312 17.80 0.04 3.94
CA TYR A 312 17.41 -0.15 5.33
C TYR A 312 17.02 -1.60 5.65
N LEU A 313 17.04 -1.90 6.93
CA LEU A 313 16.47 -3.08 7.55
C LEU A 313 15.31 -2.63 8.45
N GLY A 314 14.11 -3.15 8.20
CA GLY A 314 12.90 -2.87 8.98
C GLY A 314 12.43 -4.11 9.73
N HIS A 315 12.00 -3.92 10.97
CA HIS A 315 11.36 -4.94 11.80
C HIS A 315 9.98 -4.44 12.21
N THR A 316 8.97 -5.27 12.14
CA THR A 316 7.62 -4.97 12.61
C THR A 316 7.18 -6.07 13.56
N LEU A 317 6.70 -5.70 14.74
CA LEU A 317 6.05 -6.59 15.69
C LEU A 317 4.58 -6.17 15.80
N ASN A 318 3.67 -7.11 15.68
CA ASN A 318 2.25 -6.90 15.84
C ASN A 318 1.71 -7.83 16.91
N PHE A 319 0.83 -7.30 17.77
CA PHE A 319 0.06 -8.09 18.72
C PHE A 319 -1.39 -7.63 18.63
N THR A 320 -2.31 -8.57 18.44
CA THR A 320 -3.72 -8.28 18.27
C THR A 320 -4.56 -9.16 19.19
N ILE A 321 -5.55 -8.55 19.84
CA ILE A 321 -6.57 -9.25 20.64
C ILE A 321 -7.91 -8.97 19.97
N HIS A 322 -8.66 -10.03 19.68
CA HIS A 322 -10.06 -9.98 19.28
C HIS A 322 -10.91 -10.43 20.46
N TYR A 323 -11.97 -9.71 20.77
CA TYR A 323 -12.87 -10.07 21.85
C TYR A 323 -14.32 -9.75 21.47
N GLY A 324 -15.18 -10.78 21.55
CA GLY A 324 -16.62 -10.64 21.36
C GLY A 324 -17.31 -10.18 22.64
N ILE A 325 -18.01 -9.05 22.57
CA ILE A 325 -18.77 -8.48 23.67
C ILE A 325 -20.25 -8.70 23.37
N PRO A 326 -20.93 -9.68 24.01
CA PRO A 326 -22.32 -9.92 23.78
C PRO A 326 -23.17 -8.77 24.32
N ASP A 327 -24.31 -8.50 23.69
CA ASP A 327 -25.34 -7.55 24.13
C ASP A 327 -24.86 -6.11 24.38
N LEU A 328 -23.70 -5.69 23.82
CA LEU A 328 -23.17 -4.34 24.06
C LEU A 328 -24.05 -3.24 23.47
N LEU A 329 -24.45 -3.33 22.21
CA LEU A 329 -25.30 -2.34 21.54
C LEU A 329 -26.75 -2.82 21.41
N PHE A 330 -26.94 -4.07 20.99
CA PHE A 330 -28.27 -4.66 20.83
C PHE A 330 -28.32 -6.05 21.46
N LYS A 331 -29.46 -6.36 22.09
CA LYS A 331 -29.67 -7.65 22.73
C LYS A 331 -29.67 -8.79 21.71
N GLY A 332 -28.90 -9.84 21.99
CA GLY A 332 -28.76 -11.02 21.14
C GLY A 332 -27.71 -10.85 20.01
N GLN A 333 -26.99 -9.74 19.99
CA GLN A 333 -25.94 -9.49 19.02
C GLN A 333 -24.56 -9.31 19.69
N THR A 334 -23.52 -9.66 19.00
CA THR A 334 -22.14 -9.53 19.49
C THR A 334 -21.42 -8.36 18.81
N THR A 335 -20.82 -7.49 19.60
CA THR A 335 -19.89 -6.46 19.12
C THR A 335 -18.48 -6.99 19.25
N THR A 336 -17.69 -6.96 18.16
CA THR A 336 -16.29 -7.37 18.19
C THR A 336 -15.40 -6.18 18.52
N ALA A 337 -14.61 -6.28 19.56
CA ALA A 337 -13.53 -5.34 19.89
C ALA A 337 -12.20 -5.91 19.41
N VAL A 338 -11.44 -5.14 18.67
CA VAL A 338 -10.09 -5.48 18.23
C VAL A 338 -9.12 -4.47 18.82
N ILE A 339 -8.18 -4.93 19.63
CA ILE A 339 -7.09 -4.12 20.16
C ILE A 339 -5.82 -4.57 19.47
N ALA A 340 -5.09 -3.64 18.84
CA ALA A 340 -3.83 -3.96 18.20
C ALA A 340 -2.71 -3.05 18.71
N LEU A 341 -1.54 -3.66 18.92
CA LEU A 341 -0.27 -3.00 19.19
C LEU A 341 0.69 -3.30 18.05
N MET A 342 1.27 -2.28 17.45
CA MET A 342 2.30 -2.39 16.43
C MET A 342 3.55 -1.63 16.87
N VAL A 343 4.70 -2.26 16.70
CA VAL A 343 6.02 -1.64 16.87
C VAL A 343 6.81 -1.85 15.59
N GLU A 344 7.24 -0.77 14.97
CA GLU A 344 8.08 -0.80 13.78
C GLU A 344 9.42 -0.13 14.09
N ALA A 345 10.51 -0.75 13.67
CA ALA A 345 11.87 -0.22 13.78
C ALA A 345 12.55 -0.28 12.42
N VAL A 346 13.00 0.86 11.91
CA VAL A 346 13.73 0.97 10.64
C VAL A 346 15.15 1.45 10.92
N ASN A 347 16.13 0.65 10.52
CA ASN A 347 17.55 0.95 10.65
C ASN A 347 18.16 1.18 9.27
N TYR A 348 18.61 2.39 8.99
CA TYR A 348 19.30 2.71 7.75
C TYR A 348 20.75 2.26 7.80
N ASN A 349 21.24 1.68 6.70
CA ASN A 349 22.58 1.09 6.66
C ASN A 349 23.68 2.10 6.35
N THR A 350 23.32 3.21 5.69
CA THR A 350 24.29 4.21 5.21
C THR A 350 23.82 5.64 5.40
N ARG A 351 22.54 5.85 5.70
CA ARG A 351 21.96 7.16 5.94
C ARG A 351 22.27 7.64 7.35
N TYR A 352 23.00 8.74 7.45
CA TYR A 352 23.33 9.37 8.73
C TYR A 352 22.17 10.22 9.26
N ALA A 353 22.01 10.27 10.56
CA ALA A 353 21.13 11.23 11.20
C ALA A 353 21.71 12.65 11.11
N LYS A 354 20.83 13.66 11.14
CA LYS A 354 21.22 15.08 11.23
C LYS A 354 20.71 15.66 12.55
N ASP A 355 21.45 16.65 13.10
CA ASP A 355 21.00 17.45 14.21
C ASP A 355 19.96 18.50 13.78
N ARG A 356 19.53 19.38 14.69
CA ARG A 356 18.51 20.41 14.41
C ARG A 356 18.98 21.46 13.41
N GLU A 357 20.26 21.73 13.35
CA GLU A 357 20.91 22.69 12.45
C GLU A 357 21.13 22.09 11.06
N GLY A 358 20.96 20.76 10.88
CA GLY A 358 21.14 20.06 9.62
C GLY A 358 22.52 19.43 9.44
N PHE A 359 23.39 19.48 10.44
CA PHE A 359 24.70 18.83 10.38
C PHE A 359 24.62 17.33 10.60
N TYR A 360 25.44 16.58 9.89
CA TYR A 360 25.48 15.14 10.03
C TYR A 360 26.11 14.70 11.35
N LYS A 361 25.37 13.81 12.04
CA LYS A 361 25.88 13.08 13.20
C LYS A 361 26.70 11.86 12.77
N PRO A 362 27.54 11.31 13.66
CA PRO A 362 28.26 10.06 13.36
C PRO A 362 27.30 8.83 13.32
N ASP A 363 26.11 8.95 13.92
CA ASP A 363 25.16 7.88 14.04
C ASP A 363 24.31 7.72 12.77
N LEU A 364 24.04 6.47 12.39
CA LEU A 364 23.10 6.15 11.33
C LEU A 364 21.66 6.44 11.79
N GLN A 365 20.80 6.83 10.84
CA GLN A 365 19.39 7.08 11.12
C GLN A 365 18.69 5.81 11.58
N LYS A 366 17.86 5.96 12.60
CA LYS A 366 16.96 4.94 13.15
C LYS A 366 15.61 5.57 13.41
N ASP A 367 14.58 4.95 12.89
CA ASP A 367 13.20 5.36 13.03
C ASP A 367 12.42 4.28 13.78
N ASN A 368 11.61 4.68 14.76
CA ASN A 368 10.73 3.80 15.50
C ASN A 368 9.31 4.35 15.45
N ASN A 369 8.35 3.47 15.26
CA ASN A 369 6.93 3.80 15.23
C ASN A 369 6.19 2.87 16.19
N TYR A 370 5.38 3.44 17.08
CA TYR A 370 4.56 2.72 18.04
C TYR A 370 3.11 3.07 17.79
N THR A 371 2.27 2.10 17.50
CA THR A 371 0.84 2.32 17.27
C THR A 371 0.03 1.44 18.18
N VAL A 372 -0.95 2.03 18.88
CA VAL A 372 -2.00 1.32 19.61
C VAL A 372 -3.33 1.68 18.97
N SER A 373 -4.15 0.70 18.65
CA SER A 373 -5.47 0.92 18.07
C SER A 373 -6.55 0.10 18.74
N LEU A 374 -7.75 0.65 18.70
CA LEU A 374 -9.01 0.00 19.08
C LEU A 374 -9.97 0.12 17.90
N ASP A 375 -10.56 -1.00 17.49
CA ASP A 375 -11.63 -1.07 16.50
C ASP A 375 -12.81 -1.81 17.12
N LEU A 376 -13.97 -1.17 17.17
CA LEU A 376 -15.24 -1.75 17.62
C LEU A 376 -16.09 -1.96 16.38
N LYS A 377 -16.51 -3.20 16.12
CA LYS A 377 -17.32 -3.60 14.98
C LYS A 377 -18.61 -4.23 15.44
N HIS A 378 -19.71 -3.83 14.84
CA HIS A 378 -21.02 -4.35 15.16
C HIS A 378 -21.82 -4.59 13.88
N SER A 379 -22.20 -5.86 13.64
CA SER A 379 -23.07 -6.22 12.53
C SER A 379 -24.52 -5.93 12.91
N ILE A 380 -25.13 -4.94 12.23
CA ILE A 380 -26.56 -4.62 12.40
C ILE A 380 -27.42 -5.67 11.68
N PHE A 381 -26.96 -6.07 10.49
CA PHE A 381 -27.50 -7.17 9.69
C PHE A 381 -26.33 -8.00 9.13
N GLU A 382 -26.57 -9.15 8.58
CA GLU A 382 -25.54 -9.99 7.94
C GLU A 382 -24.78 -9.25 6.83
N TRP A 383 -25.43 -8.28 6.21
CA TRP A 383 -24.90 -7.47 5.10
C TRP A 383 -24.48 -6.05 5.49
N TRP A 384 -24.70 -5.61 6.76
CA TRP A 384 -24.39 -4.25 7.20
C TRP A 384 -23.67 -4.23 8.55
N GLU A 385 -22.45 -3.74 8.54
CA GLU A 385 -21.59 -3.52 9.72
C GLU A 385 -21.37 -2.02 9.96
N VAL A 386 -21.34 -1.61 11.20
CA VAL A 386 -20.87 -0.29 11.64
C VAL A 386 -19.64 -0.46 12.50
N SER A 387 -18.71 0.52 12.43
CA SER A 387 -17.48 0.48 13.22
C SER A 387 -17.16 1.82 13.84
N ALA A 388 -16.46 1.79 14.98
CA ALA A 388 -15.80 2.93 15.59
C ALA A 388 -14.35 2.59 15.83
N LYS A 389 -13.45 3.46 15.38
CA LYS A 389 -12.00 3.24 15.40
C LYS A 389 -11.32 4.35 16.17
N ALA A 390 -10.29 4.00 16.93
CA ALA A 390 -9.37 4.96 17.54
C ALA A 390 -7.95 4.42 17.44
N ALA A 391 -6.98 5.28 17.14
CA ALA A 391 -5.58 4.90 17.11
C ALA A 391 -4.70 6.03 17.61
N PHE A 392 -3.67 5.68 18.35
CA PHE A 392 -2.59 6.56 18.76
C PHE A 392 -1.29 6.04 18.16
N THR A 393 -0.54 6.93 17.49
CA THR A 393 0.75 6.62 16.90
C THR A 393 1.78 7.60 17.43
N ASP A 394 2.95 7.08 17.79
CA ASP A 394 4.09 7.84 18.28
C ASP A 394 5.31 7.46 17.44
N TYR A 395 5.83 8.44 16.70
CA TYR A 395 6.96 8.27 15.80
C TYR A 395 8.19 8.97 16.33
N HIS A 396 9.28 8.22 16.52
CA HIS A 396 10.55 8.69 17.02
C HIS A 396 11.70 8.38 16.07
N SER A 397 12.53 9.38 15.82
CA SER A 397 13.76 9.23 15.05
C SER A 397 14.92 9.92 15.75
N ASN A 398 16.14 9.43 15.55
CA ASN A 398 17.34 10.15 15.91
C ASN A 398 17.69 11.25 14.88
N MET A 399 16.95 11.36 13.77
CA MET A 399 16.94 12.50 12.86
C MET A 399 16.24 13.68 13.56
N GLN A 400 16.90 14.82 13.63
CA GLN A 400 16.39 16.03 14.29
C GLN A 400 16.17 17.20 13.33
N TYR A 401 16.67 17.09 12.08
CA TYR A 401 16.49 18.09 11.04
C TYR A 401 15.15 17.89 10.35
N GLU A 402 14.18 18.77 10.64
CA GLU A 402 12.77 18.64 10.24
C GLU A 402 12.34 19.67 9.18
N SER A 403 13.29 20.29 8.48
CA SER A 403 12.98 21.29 7.45
C SER A 403 12.18 20.78 6.26
N PHE A 404 12.24 19.48 5.96
CA PHE A 404 11.55 18.85 4.83
C PHE A 404 10.52 17.79 5.23
N GLY A 405 10.40 17.47 6.51
CA GLY A 405 9.47 16.48 7.04
C GLY A 405 9.67 16.27 8.53
N LEU A 406 8.62 15.83 9.17
CA LEU A 406 8.61 15.56 10.60
C LEU A 406 9.15 14.16 10.87
N TYR A 407 10.05 14.04 11.82
CA TYR A 407 10.65 12.78 12.26
C TYR A 407 10.31 12.41 13.71
N ASN A 408 9.76 13.36 14.48
CA ASN A 408 9.40 13.15 15.88
C ASN A 408 8.04 13.79 16.14
N TYR A 409 7.00 12.95 16.11
CA TYR A 409 5.63 13.42 16.27
C TYR A 409 4.72 12.31 16.80
N SER A 410 3.65 12.73 17.46
CA SER A 410 2.56 11.83 17.85
C SER A 410 1.28 12.29 17.23
N TYR A 411 0.41 11.36 16.85
CA TYR A 411 -0.92 11.70 16.41
C TYR A 411 -1.95 10.70 16.91
N PHE A 412 -3.16 11.20 17.08
CA PHE A 412 -4.33 10.41 17.45
C PHE A 412 -5.35 10.50 16.32
N THR A 413 -5.98 9.39 16.00
CA THR A 413 -7.09 9.31 15.05
C THR A 413 -8.31 8.71 15.71
N ALA A 414 -9.49 9.25 15.42
CA ALA A 414 -10.76 8.64 15.77
C ALA A 414 -11.67 8.66 14.54
N GLY A 415 -12.44 7.63 14.33
CA GLY A 415 -13.27 7.50 13.14
C GLY A 415 -14.49 6.64 13.36
N LEU A 416 -15.48 6.85 12.49
CA LEU A 416 -16.65 6.02 12.35
C LEU A 416 -16.68 5.44 10.95
N GLY A 417 -17.08 4.20 10.83
CA GLY A 417 -17.17 3.48 9.57
C GLY A 417 -18.50 2.78 9.41
N SER A 418 -18.87 2.54 8.18
CA SER A 418 -20.00 1.70 7.79
C SER A 418 -19.60 0.86 6.60
N SER A 419 -19.87 -0.42 6.64
CA SER A 419 -19.60 -1.40 5.58
C SER A 419 -20.86 -2.13 5.19
N VAL A 420 -21.07 -2.27 3.89
CA VAL A 420 -22.20 -3.01 3.31
C VAL A 420 -21.60 -4.02 2.32
N SER A 421 -21.95 -5.30 2.46
CA SER A 421 -21.49 -6.39 1.58
C SER A 421 -22.64 -7.32 1.19
N PHE A 422 -22.68 -7.75 -0.10
CA PHE A 422 -23.68 -8.64 -0.65
C PHE A 422 -23.03 -9.79 -1.41
#